data_6a4a60ffeb4083668b5ac55ed6545f35
#
_entry.id   6a4a60ffeb4083668b5ac55ed6545f35
#
_cell.length_a   1.000
_cell.length_b   1.000
_cell.length_c   1.000
_cell.angle_alpha   90.00
_cell.angle_beta   90.00
_cell.angle_gamma   90.00
#
_symmetry.space_group_name_H-M   'P 1'
#
loop_
_entity.id
_entity.type
_entity.pdbx_description
1 polymer ?
#
loop_
_entity_poly.entity_id
_entity_poly.type
_entity_poly.pdbx_seq_one_letter_code
_entity_poly.pdbx_strand_id
1 'polypeptide(L)'
;MGAHKTFWTRLLPAILLVAVLLLVLGCNNSDPQNTFSPAGDVARRQRDLFNIVLWPAVAVLVLVETLLVYAVVRFRRRKGDELPAQVHGNSRLELGWTIAPAVLLMALTVPTLSAIWDLGRAPAADALQVKVTGIQWRWQFEYPDIKDSQGKPLQVFDQLHIPVNKEIGAHLQSLDVIHSFWVPKLAGKLDVMPGRENRMWFNATKPGTYSGQCAEFCGLGHADMRLTVVAESEEDFQAWVDDQLKGGGSAGAKPGTPDLVSRGE
;
A
#
# COMPACT_ATOMS: atom_id res chain seq x y z
N MET A 1 -13.37 -50.59 -2.31
CA MET A 1 -13.81 -49.21 -2.63
C MET A 1 -14.08 -48.32 -1.40
N GLY A 2 -13.98 -48.81 -0.18
CA GLY A 2 -14.26 -48.05 1.07
C GLY A 2 -13.10 -47.20 1.59
N ALA A 3 -11.87 -47.63 1.47
CA ALA A 3 -10.70 -46.99 2.07
C ALA A 3 -10.35 -45.61 1.43
N HIS A 4 -10.62 -45.41 0.14
CA HIS A 4 -10.35 -44.17 -0.56
C HIS A 4 -11.30 -43.01 -0.15
N LYS A 5 -12.55 -43.33 0.21
CA LYS A 5 -13.53 -42.31 0.65
C LYS A 5 -13.19 -41.79 2.06
N THR A 6 -12.76 -42.67 2.97
CA THR A 6 -12.38 -42.33 4.34
C THR A 6 -11.09 -41.50 4.42
N PHE A 7 -10.16 -41.67 3.50
CA PHE A 7 -8.92 -40.90 3.43
C PHE A 7 -9.21 -39.43 3.10
N TRP A 8 -9.97 -39.14 2.04
CA TRP A 8 -10.30 -37.80 1.62
C TRP A 8 -11.19 -37.03 2.60
N THR A 9 -12.12 -37.72 3.28
CA THR A 9 -12.98 -37.08 4.29
C THR A 9 -12.23 -36.61 5.55
N ARG A 10 -11.06 -37.22 5.82
CA ARG A 10 -10.19 -36.80 6.93
C ARG A 10 -9.11 -35.78 6.48
N LEU A 11 -8.66 -35.85 5.24
CA LEU A 11 -7.61 -34.98 4.72
C LEU A 11 -8.12 -33.56 4.43
N LEU A 12 -9.32 -33.42 3.89
CA LEU A 12 -9.91 -32.12 3.57
C LEU A 12 -10.01 -31.17 4.79
N PRO A 13 -10.58 -31.59 5.95
CA PRO A 13 -10.63 -30.72 7.12
C PRO A 13 -9.25 -30.40 7.70
N ALA A 14 -8.28 -31.34 7.59
CA ALA A 14 -6.91 -31.08 8.01
C ALA A 14 -6.22 -30.05 7.11
N ILE A 15 -6.38 -30.13 5.80
CA ILE A 15 -5.86 -29.12 4.84
C ILE A 15 -6.50 -27.77 5.09
N LEU A 16 -7.82 -27.75 5.33
CA LEU A 16 -8.54 -26.50 5.62
C LEU A 16 -8.08 -25.86 6.94
N LEU A 17 -7.87 -26.69 7.95
CA LEU A 17 -7.33 -26.23 9.25
C LEU A 17 -5.92 -25.66 9.11
N VAL A 18 -5.04 -26.35 8.37
CA VAL A 18 -3.67 -25.88 8.10
C VAL A 18 -3.70 -24.57 7.27
N ALA A 19 -4.56 -24.47 6.28
CA ALA A 19 -4.71 -23.24 5.49
C ALA A 19 -5.20 -22.07 6.36
N VAL A 20 -6.17 -22.28 7.23
CA VAL A 20 -6.67 -21.27 8.19
C VAL A 20 -5.56 -20.88 9.19
N LEU A 21 -4.81 -21.85 9.73
CA LEU A 21 -3.68 -21.59 10.62
C LEU A 21 -2.59 -20.78 9.93
N LEU A 22 -2.23 -21.09 8.69
CA LEU A 22 -1.25 -20.34 7.90
C LEU A 22 -1.72 -18.90 7.62
N LEU A 23 -3.01 -18.70 7.35
CA LEU A 23 -3.59 -17.37 7.17
C LEU A 23 -3.56 -16.54 8.46
N VAL A 24 -3.79 -17.15 9.62
CA VAL A 24 -3.77 -16.46 10.92
C VAL A 24 -2.35 -16.15 11.38
N LEU A 25 -1.39 -17.05 11.11
CA LEU A 25 0.02 -16.86 11.51
C LEU A 25 0.79 -15.88 10.61
N GLY A 26 0.29 -15.60 9.40
CA GLY A 26 0.94 -14.70 8.46
C GLY A 26 0.79 -13.19 8.75
N CYS A 27 -0.09 -12.82 9.69
CA CYS A 27 -0.35 -11.41 10.00
C CYS A 27 0.46 -10.94 11.20
N ASN A 28 1.66 -10.38 10.96
CA ASN A 28 2.44 -9.73 12.01
C ASN A 28 2.23 -8.20 11.97
N ASN A 29 1.63 -7.64 13.03
CA ASN A 29 1.39 -6.20 13.14
C ASN A 29 2.67 -5.37 13.38
N SER A 30 3.80 -6.01 13.68
CA SER A 30 5.07 -5.35 13.94
C SER A 30 5.87 -5.01 12.68
N ASP A 31 5.44 -5.48 11.49
CA ASP A 31 6.16 -5.20 10.25
C ASP A 31 6.22 -3.70 9.97
N PRO A 32 7.42 -3.16 9.67
CA PRO A 32 7.62 -1.72 9.50
C PRO A 32 6.83 -1.12 8.34
N GLN A 33 6.45 -1.93 7.35
CA GLN A 33 5.69 -1.52 6.17
C GLN A 33 4.27 -2.10 6.10
N ASN A 34 3.69 -2.52 7.24
CA ASN A 34 2.35 -3.07 7.29
C ASN A 34 1.27 -2.00 7.04
N THR A 35 0.62 -2.04 5.87
CA THR A 35 -0.46 -1.13 5.46
C THR A 35 -1.74 -1.30 6.28
N PHE A 36 -1.94 -2.46 6.94
CA PHE A 36 -3.10 -2.72 7.80
C PHE A 36 -2.95 -2.14 9.22
N SER A 37 -1.74 -1.63 9.55
CA SER A 37 -1.46 -0.92 10.80
C SER A 37 -1.08 0.54 10.52
N PRO A 38 -2.03 1.37 10.02
CA PRO A 38 -1.76 2.72 9.60
C PRO A 38 -1.41 3.63 10.78
N ALA A 39 -0.48 4.54 10.54
CA ALA A 39 -0.04 5.56 11.48
C ALA A 39 -0.29 6.99 10.95
N GLY A 40 -0.88 7.13 9.75
CA GLY A 40 -1.32 8.39 9.16
C GLY A 40 -2.79 8.34 8.74
N ASP A 41 -3.40 9.52 8.55
CA ASP A 41 -4.81 9.63 8.19
C ASP A 41 -5.08 9.13 6.77
N VAL A 42 -4.19 9.40 5.83
CA VAL A 42 -4.28 8.90 4.45
C VAL A 42 -4.25 7.37 4.43
N ALA A 43 -3.27 6.75 5.08
CA ALA A 43 -3.18 5.29 5.17
C ALA A 43 -4.40 4.68 5.88
N ARG A 44 -4.94 5.36 6.90
CA ARG A 44 -6.16 4.93 7.59
C ARG A 44 -7.37 4.96 6.65
N ARG A 45 -7.54 6.04 5.89
CA ARG A 45 -8.62 6.18 4.91
C ARG A 45 -8.56 5.08 3.84
N GLN A 46 -7.36 4.75 3.36
CA GLN A 46 -7.15 3.67 2.38
C GLN A 46 -7.48 2.30 2.97
N ARG A 47 -7.05 2.00 4.21
CA ARG A 47 -7.40 0.75 4.90
C ARG A 47 -8.91 0.63 5.11
N ASP A 48 -9.58 1.71 5.50
CA ASP A 48 -11.01 1.69 5.77
C ASP A 48 -11.79 1.45 4.48
N LEU A 49 -11.41 2.09 3.37
CA LEU A 49 -11.96 1.80 2.05
C LEU A 49 -11.70 0.35 1.63
N PHE A 50 -10.48 -0.15 1.84
CA PHE A 50 -10.15 -1.56 1.56
C PHE A 50 -11.09 -2.52 2.31
N ASN A 51 -11.36 -2.27 3.60
CA ASN A 51 -12.26 -3.09 4.41
C ASN A 51 -13.71 -3.04 3.90
N ILE A 52 -14.18 -1.86 3.47
CA ILE A 52 -15.52 -1.70 2.87
C ILE A 52 -15.66 -2.56 1.60
N VAL A 53 -14.61 -2.66 0.80
CA VAL A 53 -14.61 -3.46 -0.44
C VAL A 53 -14.34 -4.94 -0.16
N LEU A 54 -13.49 -5.25 0.79
CA LEU A 54 -13.07 -6.63 1.12
C LEU A 54 -14.24 -7.52 1.53
N TRP A 55 -15.10 -7.05 2.45
CA TRP A 55 -16.15 -7.89 2.98
C TRP A 55 -17.20 -8.30 1.94
N PRO A 56 -17.72 -7.40 1.09
CA PRO A 56 -18.57 -7.80 -0.05
C PRO A 56 -17.84 -8.74 -1.01
N ALA A 57 -16.55 -8.51 -1.29
CA ALA A 57 -15.76 -9.39 -2.16
C ALA A 57 -15.63 -10.82 -1.57
N VAL A 58 -15.38 -10.94 -0.27
CA VAL A 58 -15.35 -12.23 0.44
C VAL A 58 -16.72 -12.90 0.40
N ALA A 59 -17.82 -12.15 0.61
CA ALA A 59 -19.17 -12.70 0.55
C ALA A 59 -19.49 -13.27 -0.85
N VAL A 60 -19.13 -12.54 -1.92
CA VAL A 60 -19.31 -13.00 -3.31
C VAL A 60 -18.43 -14.21 -3.58
N LEU A 61 -17.16 -14.20 -3.15
CA LEU A 61 -16.25 -15.34 -3.31
C LEU A 61 -16.84 -16.61 -2.65
N VAL A 62 -17.25 -16.53 -1.39
CA VAL A 62 -17.81 -17.66 -0.65
C VAL A 62 -19.09 -18.17 -1.32
N LEU A 63 -19.96 -17.25 -1.79
CA LEU A 63 -21.17 -17.63 -2.50
C LEU A 63 -20.85 -18.40 -3.78
N VAL A 64 -19.98 -17.84 -4.63
CA VAL A 64 -19.65 -18.43 -5.94
C VAL A 64 -18.94 -19.77 -5.77
N GLU A 65 -17.94 -19.87 -4.88
CA GLU A 65 -17.22 -21.11 -4.60
C GLU A 65 -18.17 -22.19 -4.04
N THR A 66 -19.07 -21.81 -3.14
CA THR A 66 -20.07 -22.75 -2.58
C THR A 66 -21.00 -23.29 -3.66
N LEU A 67 -21.52 -22.41 -4.54
CA LEU A 67 -22.37 -22.82 -5.65
C LEU A 67 -21.63 -23.72 -6.64
N LEU A 68 -20.37 -23.42 -6.92
CA LEU A 68 -19.52 -24.19 -7.82
C LEU A 68 -19.23 -25.59 -7.25
N VAL A 69 -18.82 -25.68 -5.99
CA VAL A 69 -18.63 -26.97 -5.30
C VAL A 69 -19.92 -27.76 -5.24
N TYR A 70 -21.05 -27.10 -4.90
CA TYR A 70 -22.36 -27.73 -4.90
C TYR A 70 -22.70 -28.30 -6.28
N ALA A 71 -22.52 -27.54 -7.36
CA ALA A 71 -22.81 -27.99 -8.73
C ALA A 71 -21.94 -29.18 -9.11
N VAL A 72 -20.64 -29.15 -8.85
CA VAL A 72 -19.70 -30.24 -9.15
C VAL A 72 -20.06 -31.51 -8.38
N VAL A 73 -20.39 -31.40 -7.10
CA VAL A 73 -20.72 -32.55 -6.26
C VAL A 73 -22.08 -33.13 -6.60
N ARG A 74 -23.09 -32.27 -6.75
CA ARG A 74 -24.50 -32.65 -6.92
C ARG A 74 -24.82 -33.14 -8.33
N PHE A 75 -24.24 -32.52 -9.34
CA PHE A 75 -24.53 -32.79 -10.75
C PHE A 75 -23.41 -33.57 -11.45
N ARG A 76 -22.48 -34.15 -10.70
CA ARG A 76 -21.43 -35.01 -11.23
C ARG A 76 -22.05 -36.20 -11.97
N ARG A 77 -21.80 -36.31 -13.27
CA ARG A 77 -22.24 -37.44 -14.11
C ARG A 77 -21.62 -38.76 -13.63
N ARG A 78 -22.44 -39.76 -13.47
CA ARG A 78 -22.02 -41.13 -13.17
C ARG A 78 -22.16 -42.01 -14.43
N LYS A 79 -21.44 -43.13 -14.45
CA LYS A 79 -21.48 -44.09 -15.58
C LYS A 79 -22.90 -44.66 -15.66
N GLY A 80 -23.59 -44.45 -16.78
CA GLY A 80 -24.97 -44.90 -16.99
C GLY A 80 -26.07 -43.83 -16.79
N ASP A 81 -25.71 -42.61 -16.38
CA ASP A 81 -26.67 -41.54 -16.25
C ASP A 81 -27.16 -41.06 -17.64
N GLU A 82 -28.46 -40.88 -17.78
CA GLU A 82 -29.08 -40.23 -18.95
C GLU A 82 -28.70 -38.76 -19.04
N LEU A 83 -28.76 -38.17 -20.23
CA LEU A 83 -28.55 -36.77 -20.41
C LEU A 83 -29.70 -35.97 -19.76
N PRO A 84 -29.42 -34.96 -18.96
CA PRO A 84 -30.47 -34.14 -18.34
C PRO A 84 -31.25 -33.36 -19.40
N ALA A 85 -32.46 -32.98 -19.05
CA ALA A 85 -33.27 -32.12 -19.90
C ALA A 85 -32.53 -30.81 -20.22
N GLN A 86 -32.52 -30.46 -21.50
CA GLN A 86 -31.84 -29.23 -21.96
C GLN A 86 -32.74 -28.02 -21.69
N VAL A 87 -32.31 -27.13 -20.81
CA VAL A 87 -33.00 -25.88 -20.47
C VAL A 87 -32.17 -24.71 -21.01
N HIS A 88 -32.83 -23.85 -21.82
CA HIS A 88 -32.14 -22.78 -22.56
C HIS A 88 -32.00 -21.45 -21.80
N GLY A 89 -32.30 -21.40 -20.52
CA GLY A 89 -32.11 -20.20 -19.71
C GLY A 89 -33.29 -19.94 -18.75
N ASN A 90 -33.08 -18.93 -17.90
CA ASN A 90 -34.11 -18.45 -16.97
C ASN A 90 -33.98 -16.93 -16.81
N SER A 91 -34.81 -16.18 -17.51
CA SER A 91 -34.77 -14.70 -17.55
C SER A 91 -34.81 -14.04 -16.18
N ARG A 92 -35.48 -14.66 -15.19
CA ARG A 92 -35.52 -14.11 -13.82
C ARG A 92 -34.19 -14.23 -13.11
N LEU A 93 -33.51 -15.38 -13.28
CA LEU A 93 -32.18 -15.58 -12.73
C LEU A 93 -31.15 -14.68 -13.44
N GLU A 94 -31.24 -14.58 -14.78
CA GLU A 94 -30.41 -13.71 -15.60
C GLU A 94 -30.50 -12.25 -15.15
N LEU A 95 -31.72 -11.76 -14.97
CA LEU A 95 -31.95 -10.42 -14.46
C LEU A 95 -31.39 -10.25 -13.03
N GLY A 96 -31.60 -11.26 -12.18
CA GLY A 96 -31.08 -11.23 -10.79
C GLY A 96 -29.57 -11.10 -10.70
N TRP A 97 -28.82 -11.97 -11.42
CA TRP A 97 -27.35 -11.91 -11.37
C TRP A 97 -26.74 -10.76 -12.19
N THR A 98 -27.54 -10.04 -12.98
CA THR A 98 -27.12 -8.80 -13.63
C THR A 98 -27.35 -7.59 -12.73
N ILE A 99 -28.51 -7.47 -12.11
CA ILE A 99 -28.88 -6.32 -11.29
C ILE A 99 -28.16 -6.33 -9.94
N ALA A 100 -28.05 -7.47 -9.27
CA ALA A 100 -27.47 -7.52 -7.93
C ALA A 100 -25.98 -7.03 -7.89
N PRO A 101 -25.08 -7.49 -8.78
CA PRO A 101 -23.73 -6.92 -8.87
C PRO A 101 -23.71 -5.45 -9.26
N ALA A 102 -24.60 -5.00 -10.17
CA ALA A 102 -24.67 -3.60 -10.57
C ALA A 102 -25.04 -2.69 -9.39
N VAL A 103 -26.01 -3.08 -8.57
CA VAL A 103 -26.39 -2.36 -7.35
C VAL A 103 -25.24 -2.35 -6.34
N LEU A 104 -24.56 -3.48 -6.15
CA LEU A 104 -23.41 -3.58 -5.27
C LEU A 104 -22.27 -2.62 -5.70
N LEU A 105 -21.94 -2.62 -6.99
CA LEU A 105 -20.91 -1.73 -7.53
C LEU A 105 -21.30 -0.24 -7.39
N MET A 106 -22.56 0.11 -7.63
CA MET A 106 -23.05 1.48 -7.38
C MET A 106 -22.90 1.87 -5.92
N ALA A 107 -23.22 0.98 -4.98
CA ALA A 107 -23.04 1.23 -3.55
C ALA A 107 -21.57 1.44 -3.15
N LEU A 108 -20.65 0.66 -3.74
CA LEU A 108 -19.20 0.80 -3.50
C LEU A 108 -18.60 2.03 -4.19
N THR A 109 -19.22 2.54 -5.25
CA THR A 109 -18.73 3.73 -5.96
C THR A 109 -18.78 4.96 -5.06
N VAL A 110 -19.79 5.11 -4.21
CA VAL A 110 -19.94 6.29 -3.34
C VAL A 110 -18.73 6.48 -2.38
N PRO A 111 -18.38 5.51 -1.52
CA PRO A 111 -17.21 5.66 -0.65
C PRO A 111 -15.89 5.74 -1.44
N THR A 112 -15.79 5.10 -2.61
CA THR A 112 -14.60 5.15 -3.46
C THR A 112 -14.38 6.56 -4.00
N LEU A 113 -15.40 7.18 -4.58
CA LEU A 113 -15.31 8.56 -5.07
C LEU A 113 -15.01 9.54 -3.93
N SER A 114 -15.66 9.39 -2.78
CA SER A 114 -15.38 10.21 -1.60
C SER A 114 -13.89 10.12 -1.19
N ALA A 115 -13.32 8.91 -1.19
CA ALA A 115 -11.91 8.71 -0.88
C ALA A 115 -10.98 9.32 -1.94
N ILE A 116 -11.31 9.19 -3.24
CA ILE A 116 -10.52 9.79 -4.33
C ILE A 116 -10.44 11.31 -4.18
N TRP A 117 -11.58 11.97 -3.92
CA TRP A 117 -11.61 13.44 -3.74
C TRP A 117 -10.84 13.88 -2.49
N ASP A 118 -11.01 13.19 -1.37
CA ASP A 118 -10.34 13.50 -0.11
C ASP A 118 -8.82 13.32 -0.22
N LEU A 119 -8.38 12.20 -0.78
CA LEU A 119 -6.95 11.88 -0.92
C LEU A 119 -6.27 12.69 -2.03
N GLY A 120 -7.00 13.08 -3.07
CA GLY A 120 -6.49 13.87 -4.20
C GLY A 120 -6.55 15.40 -4.00
N ARG A 121 -7.02 15.89 -2.85
CA ARG A 121 -7.06 17.34 -2.57
C ARG A 121 -5.66 17.94 -2.48
N ALA A 122 -5.56 19.23 -2.69
CA ALA A 122 -4.35 19.95 -2.37
C ALA A 122 -4.02 19.89 -0.87
N PRO A 123 -2.74 19.92 -0.50
CA PRO A 123 -2.32 20.07 0.89
C PRO A 123 -2.95 21.31 1.54
N ALA A 124 -3.14 21.27 2.85
CA ALA A 124 -3.63 22.42 3.61
C ALA A 124 -2.67 23.62 3.47
N ALA A 125 -3.20 24.84 3.59
CA ALA A 125 -2.39 26.05 3.41
C ALA A 125 -1.26 26.19 4.44
N ASP A 126 -1.44 25.59 5.62
CA ASP A 126 -0.47 25.56 6.72
C ASP A 126 0.37 24.29 6.76
N ALA A 127 0.24 23.40 5.75
CA ALA A 127 1.03 22.16 5.65
C ALA A 127 2.52 22.47 5.53
N LEU A 128 3.36 21.66 6.17
CA LEU A 128 4.80 21.70 5.97
C LEU A 128 5.11 21.24 4.54
N GLN A 129 5.65 22.14 3.73
CA GLN A 129 5.98 21.83 2.34
C GLN A 129 7.32 21.10 2.27
N VAL A 130 7.36 20.00 1.55
CA VAL A 130 8.57 19.21 1.30
C VAL A 130 8.65 18.84 -0.17
N LYS A 131 9.77 19.19 -0.80
CA LYS A 131 10.08 18.74 -2.14
C LYS A 131 10.81 17.42 -2.06
N VAL A 132 10.25 16.40 -2.68
CA VAL A 132 10.78 15.04 -2.73
C VAL A 132 11.34 14.78 -4.11
N THR A 133 12.65 14.59 -4.21
CA THR A 133 13.32 14.35 -5.48
C THR A 133 13.88 12.93 -5.51
N GLY A 134 13.44 12.13 -6.49
CA GLY A 134 14.00 10.82 -6.81
C GLY A 134 15.24 10.97 -7.68
N ILE A 135 16.33 10.29 -7.29
CA ILE A 135 17.59 10.22 -8.04
C ILE A 135 18.08 8.77 -7.93
N GLN A 136 18.64 8.17 -8.96
CA GLN A 136 19.16 6.79 -8.94
C GLN A 136 20.39 6.67 -8.04
N TRP A 137 20.35 6.05 -6.86
CA TRP A 137 19.19 5.35 -6.22
C TRP A 137 19.05 5.84 -4.80
N ARG A 138 18.61 7.08 -4.62
CA ARG A 138 18.43 7.74 -3.34
C ARG A 138 17.31 8.77 -3.38
N TRP A 139 16.86 9.20 -2.22
CA TRP A 139 15.86 10.23 -2.03
C TRP A 139 16.50 11.51 -1.51
N GLN A 140 16.18 12.66 -2.12
CA GLN A 140 16.49 13.97 -1.60
C GLN A 140 15.22 14.64 -1.11
N PHE A 141 15.27 15.17 0.10
CA PHE A 141 14.18 15.95 0.70
C PHE A 141 14.67 17.38 0.90
N GLU A 142 13.91 18.34 0.40
CA GLU A 142 14.16 19.76 0.55
C GLU A 142 12.98 20.42 1.27
N TYR A 143 13.26 21.25 2.25
CA TYR A 143 12.27 22.04 3.00
C TYR A 143 12.36 23.48 2.51
N PRO A 144 11.49 23.91 1.58
CA PRO A 144 11.62 25.24 0.93
C PRO A 144 11.51 26.42 1.90
N ASP A 145 10.73 26.24 2.96
CA ASP A 145 10.45 27.28 3.94
C ASP A 145 11.46 27.31 5.10
N ILE A 146 12.29 26.28 5.26
CA ILE A 146 13.33 26.18 6.27
C ILE A 146 14.67 26.48 5.62
N LYS A 147 15.29 27.63 5.98
CA LYS A 147 16.49 28.12 5.30
C LYS A 147 17.61 28.39 6.28
N ASP A 148 18.84 28.16 5.81
CA ASP A 148 20.03 28.53 6.55
C ASP A 148 20.28 30.07 6.55
N SER A 149 21.34 30.51 7.21
CA SER A 149 21.75 31.92 7.30
C SER A 149 22.10 32.56 5.94
N GLN A 150 22.29 31.74 4.90
CA GLN A 150 22.57 32.17 3.53
C GLN A 150 21.32 32.16 2.65
N GLY A 151 20.16 31.80 3.22
CA GLY A 151 18.89 31.71 2.51
C GLY A 151 18.72 30.43 1.68
N LYS A 152 19.59 29.42 1.83
CA LYS A 152 19.52 28.15 1.14
C LYS A 152 18.56 27.21 1.88
N PRO A 153 17.61 26.56 1.18
CA PRO A 153 16.70 25.58 1.77
C PRO A 153 17.44 24.39 2.40
N LEU A 154 16.94 23.92 3.54
CA LEU A 154 17.45 22.71 4.19
C LEU A 154 17.22 21.51 3.28
N GLN A 155 18.29 20.74 3.05
CA GLN A 155 18.28 19.52 2.24
C GLN A 155 18.85 18.35 3.02
N VAL A 156 18.14 17.22 2.99
CA VAL A 156 18.58 15.97 3.60
C VAL A 156 18.36 14.80 2.63
N PHE A 157 18.99 13.65 2.91
CA PHE A 157 18.91 12.50 2.04
C PHE A 157 18.46 11.25 2.80
N ASP A 158 17.57 10.48 2.13
CA ASP A 158 17.12 9.17 2.54
C ASP A 158 16.36 9.11 3.90
N GLN A 159 16.40 10.21 4.66
CA GLN A 159 15.68 10.36 5.92
C GLN A 159 14.91 11.69 5.93
N LEU A 160 13.59 11.58 6.07
CA LEU A 160 12.66 12.71 6.14
C LEU A 160 12.17 12.88 7.57
N HIS A 161 12.42 14.04 8.18
CA HIS A 161 11.91 14.40 9.51
C HIS A 161 10.62 15.21 9.39
N ILE A 162 9.61 14.88 10.18
CA ILE A 162 8.32 15.57 10.18
C ILE A 162 7.76 15.71 11.60
N PRO A 163 7.06 16.80 11.92
CA PRO A 163 6.34 16.86 13.17
C PRO A 163 5.07 16.01 13.13
N VAL A 164 4.72 15.35 14.25
CA VAL A 164 3.47 14.59 14.39
C VAL A 164 2.26 15.52 14.32
N ASN A 165 1.13 15.00 13.83
CA ASN A 165 -0.14 15.70 13.67
C ASN A 165 -0.09 16.92 12.75
N LYS A 166 1.03 17.15 12.07
CA LYS A 166 1.17 18.18 11.04
C LYS A 166 0.96 17.55 9.66
N GLU A 167 0.20 18.21 8.81
CA GLU A 167 0.07 17.79 7.41
C GLU A 167 1.34 18.15 6.64
N ILE A 168 1.79 17.21 5.82
CA ILE A 168 2.95 17.35 4.94
C ILE A 168 2.46 17.46 3.51
N GLY A 169 2.80 18.54 2.84
CA GLY A 169 2.59 18.73 1.42
C GLY A 169 3.83 18.29 0.65
N ALA A 170 3.77 17.11 0.04
CA ALA A 170 4.90 16.56 -0.71
C ALA A 170 4.79 16.87 -2.20
N HIS A 171 5.80 17.56 -2.73
CA HIS A 171 6.00 17.86 -4.14
C HIS A 171 7.00 16.88 -4.74
N LEU A 172 6.53 16.00 -5.61
CA LEU A 172 7.29 14.85 -6.10
C LEU A 172 7.82 15.10 -7.50
N GLN A 173 9.13 15.02 -7.69
CA GLN A 173 9.80 15.13 -8.99
C GLN A 173 10.97 14.18 -9.11
N SER A 174 11.37 13.82 -10.32
CA SER A 174 12.56 13.04 -10.62
C SER A 174 13.55 13.84 -11.46
N LEU A 175 14.85 13.57 -11.25
CA LEU A 175 15.92 14.14 -12.08
C LEU A 175 16.39 13.18 -13.19
N ASP A 176 15.94 11.92 -13.17
CA ASP A 176 16.44 10.90 -14.09
C ASP A 176 15.31 10.01 -14.65
N VAL A 177 14.94 8.94 -13.97
CA VAL A 177 13.92 7.98 -14.39
C VAL A 177 12.67 8.08 -13.51
N ILE A 178 11.63 7.34 -13.83
CA ILE A 178 10.44 7.26 -12.97
C ILE A 178 10.80 6.47 -11.70
N HIS A 179 10.42 7.01 -10.54
CA HIS A 179 10.39 6.36 -9.23
C HIS A 179 8.97 6.40 -8.69
N SER A 180 8.71 5.79 -7.54
CA SER A 180 7.44 5.99 -6.81
C SER A 180 7.72 6.11 -5.33
N PHE A 181 7.27 7.21 -4.73
CA PHE A 181 7.43 7.47 -3.31
C PHE A 181 6.35 6.73 -2.52
N TRP A 182 6.76 5.91 -1.56
CA TRP A 182 5.83 5.12 -0.76
C TRP A 182 6.30 4.90 0.67
N VAL A 183 5.46 5.32 1.62
CA VAL A 183 5.60 5.05 3.05
C VAL A 183 4.32 4.36 3.52
N PRO A 184 4.25 3.02 3.50
CA PRO A 184 3.00 2.25 3.61
C PRO A 184 2.13 2.55 4.83
N LYS A 185 2.73 2.88 5.97
CA LYS A 185 2.00 3.21 7.20
C LYS A 185 1.44 4.64 7.22
N LEU A 186 1.93 5.53 6.36
CA LEU A 186 1.52 6.94 6.34
C LEU A 186 0.61 7.26 5.17
N ALA A 187 0.91 6.73 3.97
CA ALA A 187 0.16 7.02 2.75
C ALA A 187 0.26 5.90 1.71
N GLY A 188 -0.52 6.01 0.64
CA GLY A 188 -0.33 5.26 -0.60
C GLY A 188 0.91 5.71 -1.36
N LYS A 189 1.23 5.02 -2.45
CA LYS A 189 2.31 5.40 -3.35
C LYS A 189 1.85 6.43 -4.38
N LEU A 190 2.79 7.28 -4.80
CA LEU A 190 2.60 8.18 -5.93
C LEU A 190 3.89 8.30 -6.72
N ASP A 191 3.76 8.27 -8.06
CA ASP A 191 4.90 8.28 -8.96
C ASP A 191 5.63 9.63 -8.94
N VAL A 192 6.95 9.53 -9.04
CA VAL A 192 7.92 10.62 -9.05
C VAL A 192 8.52 10.66 -10.45
N MET A 193 8.04 11.60 -11.28
CA MET A 193 8.27 11.58 -12.72
C MET A 193 9.24 12.66 -13.16
N PRO A 194 10.11 12.40 -14.15
CA PRO A 194 10.90 13.46 -14.78
C PRO A 194 9.99 14.39 -15.60
N GLY A 195 10.25 15.69 -15.52
CA GLY A 195 9.52 16.72 -16.28
C GLY A 195 8.08 16.99 -15.81
N ARG A 196 7.62 16.32 -14.78
CA ARG A 196 6.29 16.53 -14.18
C ARG A 196 6.37 16.51 -12.68
N GLU A 197 5.75 17.50 -12.01
CA GLU A 197 5.56 17.51 -10.57
C GLU A 197 4.20 16.87 -10.22
N ASN A 198 4.24 15.81 -9.41
CA ASN A 198 3.07 15.25 -8.74
C ASN A 198 3.00 15.78 -7.30
N ARG A 199 1.80 15.78 -6.71
CA ARG A 199 1.59 16.29 -5.35
C ARG A 199 0.76 15.30 -4.55
N MET A 200 1.14 15.12 -3.30
CA MET A 200 0.35 14.36 -2.32
C MET A 200 0.45 15.02 -0.95
N TRP A 201 -0.48 14.68 -0.09
CA TRP A 201 -0.40 15.02 1.31
C TRP A 201 -0.41 13.77 2.17
N PHE A 202 0.22 13.84 3.33
CA PHE A 202 0.18 12.81 4.36
C PHE A 202 0.50 13.42 5.72
N ASN A 203 0.31 12.64 6.78
CA ASN A 203 0.73 13.00 8.12
C ASN A 203 1.13 11.73 8.90
N ALA A 204 1.77 11.92 10.04
CA ALA A 204 1.93 10.90 11.06
C ALA A 204 1.14 11.31 12.30
N THR A 205 0.27 10.42 12.80
CA THR A 205 -0.54 10.67 14.00
C THR A 205 0.12 10.19 15.29
N LYS A 206 1.28 9.54 15.18
CA LYS A 206 2.07 9.03 16.31
C LYS A 206 3.54 9.27 16.04
N PRO A 207 4.34 9.58 17.07
CA PRO A 207 5.79 9.61 16.92
C PRO A 207 6.33 8.21 16.61
N GLY A 208 7.42 8.15 15.86
CA GLY A 208 8.08 6.90 15.49
C GLY A 208 8.79 6.97 14.15
N THR A 209 9.42 5.87 13.80
CA THR A 209 10.18 5.70 12.57
C THR A 209 9.40 4.83 11.60
N TYR A 210 9.16 5.34 10.40
CA TYR A 210 8.35 4.70 9.37
C TYR A 210 9.20 4.43 8.14
N SER A 211 9.30 3.15 7.77
CA SER A 211 10.06 2.73 6.60
C SER A 211 9.27 2.97 5.31
N GLY A 212 9.97 3.49 4.31
CA GLY A 212 9.49 3.65 2.95
C GLY A 212 10.45 3.07 1.93
N GLN A 213 10.00 3.02 0.68
CA GLN A 213 10.80 2.48 -0.43
C GLN A 213 10.35 3.06 -1.76
N CYS A 214 11.21 2.94 -2.76
CA CYS A 214 10.82 3.12 -4.15
C CYS A 214 9.86 2.00 -4.56
N ALA A 215 8.73 2.37 -5.16
CA ALA A 215 7.67 1.44 -5.54
C ALA A 215 7.38 1.43 -7.05
N GLU A 216 8.32 1.93 -7.87
CA GLU A 216 8.33 1.82 -9.33
C GLU A 216 9.74 1.45 -9.79
N PHE A 217 9.87 0.46 -10.69
CA PHE A 217 11.17 -0.04 -11.10
C PHE A 217 12.02 1.05 -11.76
N CYS A 218 13.15 1.37 -11.13
CA CYS A 218 14.02 2.49 -11.51
C CYS A 218 15.47 2.06 -11.87
N GLY A 219 15.71 0.77 -12.08
CA GLY A 219 17.02 0.25 -12.47
C GLY A 219 17.66 -0.67 -11.43
N LEU A 220 18.99 -0.88 -11.51
CA LEU A 220 19.71 -1.90 -10.75
C LEU A 220 19.60 -1.74 -9.21
N GLY A 221 19.62 -0.52 -8.72
CA GLY A 221 19.51 -0.23 -7.27
C GLY A 221 18.07 -0.05 -6.76
N HIS A 222 17.06 -0.41 -7.54
CA HIS A 222 15.65 -0.26 -7.15
C HIS A 222 15.32 -0.89 -5.80
N ALA A 223 15.79 -2.09 -5.53
CA ALA A 223 15.50 -2.81 -4.29
C ALA A 223 16.13 -2.15 -3.05
N ASP A 224 17.21 -1.40 -3.24
CA ASP A 224 17.96 -0.74 -2.18
C ASP A 224 17.61 0.75 -2.02
N MET A 225 16.80 1.30 -2.93
CA MET A 225 16.33 2.70 -2.88
C MET A 225 15.23 2.84 -1.81
N ARG A 226 15.66 2.89 -0.56
CA ARG A 226 14.82 2.98 0.62
C ARG A 226 14.83 4.39 1.20
N LEU A 227 13.84 4.68 2.05
CA LEU A 227 13.80 5.90 2.84
C LEU A 227 13.23 5.61 4.23
N THR A 228 13.44 6.55 5.12
CA THR A 228 12.87 6.54 6.46
C THR A 228 12.19 7.87 6.73
N VAL A 229 10.98 7.83 7.30
CA VAL A 229 10.31 9.02 7.84
C VAL A 229 10.39 8.95 9.35
N VAL A 230 10.98 9.96 9.97
CA VAL A 230 11.03 10.15 11.43
C VAL A 230 9.98 11.16 11.80
N ALA A 231 8.92 10.69 12.47
CA ALA A 231 7.87 11.55 13.01
C ALA A 231 8.11 11.78 14.49
N GLU A 232 8.21 13.02 14.90
CA GLU A 232 8.61 13.42 16.24
C GLU A 232 7.75 14.58 16.77
N SER A 233 7.91 14.97 18.03
CA SER A 233 7.21 16.12 18.57
C SER A 233 7.60 17.39 17.80
N GLU A 234 6.77 18.42 17.84
CA GLU A 234 7.11 19.73 17.23
C GLU A 234 8.40 20.28 17.82
N GLU A 235 8.62 20.10 19.11
CA GLU A 235 9.81 20.55 19.83
C GLU A 235 11.07 19.82 19.35
N ASP A 236 11.00 18.49 19.25
CA ASP A 236 12.12 17.68 18.76
C ASP A 236 12.42 17.98 17.29
N PHE A 237 11.39 18.17 16.48
CA PHE A 237 11.55 18.58 15.07
C PHE A 237 12.27 19.92 14.94
N GLN A 238 11.90 20.93 15.74
CA GLN A 238 12.59 22.22 15.73
C GLN A 238 14.03 22.10 16.22
N ALA A 239 14.29 21.29 17.25
CA ALA A 239 15.64 21.02 17.72
C ALA A 239 16.49 20.34 16.64
N TRP A 240 15.93 19.38 15.91
CA TRP A 240 16.58 18.76 14.77
C TRP A 240 16.88 19.76 13.64
N VAL A 241 15.93 20.63 13.29
CA VAL A 241 16.12 21.68 12.28
C VAL A 241 17.29 22.59 12.69
N ASP A 242 17.30 23.03 13.92
CA ASP A 242 18.36 23.92 14.46
C ASP A 242 19.75 23.25 14.39
N ASP A 243 19.84 21.95 14.68
CA ASP A 243 21.07 21.19 14.58
C ASP A 243 21.55 21.09 13.12
N GLN A 244 20.64 20.77 12.21
CA GLN A 244 20.95 20.69 10.77
C GLN A 244 21.46 22.03 10.21
N LEU A 245 20.82 23.15 10.59
CA LEU A 245 21.19 24.48 10.12
C LEU A 245 22.52 24.99 10.71
N LYS A 246 22.91 24.50 11.88
CA LYS A 246 24.23 24.80 12.49
C LYS A 246 25.38 24.00 11.88
N GLY A 247 25.08 23.11 10.92
CA GLY A 247 26.11 22.26 10.29
C GLY A 247 26.46 21.01 11.10
N GLY A 248 25.68 20.69 12.15
CA GLY A 248 25.80 19.47 12.95
C GLY A 248 25.32 18.21 12.23
N GLY A 249 24.59 18.36 11.14
CA GLY A 249 24.10 17.27 10.33
C GLY A 249 25.20 16.68 9.46
N SER A 250 25.68 15.52 9.80
CA SER A 250 26.29 14.61 8.83
C SER A 250 25.24 14.40 7.73
N ALA A 251 25.44 15.01 6.57
CA ALA A 251 24.72 14.67 5.36
C ALA A 251 24.60 13.16 5.32
N GLY A 252 23.36 12.65 5.30
CA GLY A 252 23.02 11.26 5.47
C GLY A 252 24.08 10.32 4.91
N ALA A 253 24.43 9.30 5.66
CA ALA A 253 25.56 8.42 5.38
C ALA A 253 25.64 8.15 3.88
N LYS A 254 26.84 8.33 3.29
CA LYS A 254 27.07 7.94 1.89
C LYS A 254 26.39 6.60 1.66
N PRO A 255 25.54 6.44 0.66
CA PRO A 255 25.11 5.12 0.27
C PRO A 255 26.40 4.33 0.06
N GLY A 256 26.55 3.24 0.78
CA GLY A 256 27.59 2.29 0.42
C GLY A 256 27.37 2.00 -1.05
N THR A 257 28.30 2.40 -1.90
CA THR A 257 28.39 1.91 -3.27
C THR A 257 28.24 0.39 -3.15
N PRO A 258 27.22 -0.23 -3.74
CA PRO A 258 27.23 -1.69 -3.79
C PRO A 258 28.52 -2.05 -4.52
N ASP A 259 29.40 -2.80 -3.85
CA ASP A 259 30.56 -3.42 -4.50
C ASP A 259 30.03 -4.46 -5.51
N LEU A 260 29.60 -3.97 -6.66
CA LEU A 260 29.15 -4.78 -7.81
C LEU A 260 30.32 -5.45 -8.56
N VAL A 261 31.56 -5.26 -8.07
CA VAL A 261 32.77 -5.76 -8.76
C VAL A 261 33.24 -7.12 -8.24
N SER A 262 32.67 -7.70 -7.18
CA SER A 262 33.19 -8.95 -6.59
C SER A 262 32.29 -10.19 -6.73
N ARG A 263 31.34 -10.21 -7.66
CA ARG A 263 30.59 -11.43 -8.00
C ARG A 263 30.68 -11.77 -9.49
N GLY A 264 31.88 -11.88 -9.97
CA GLY A 264 32.21 -12.40 -11.29
C GLY A 264 33.43 -13.29 -11.16
N GLU A 265 33.24 -14.50 -10.65
CA GLU A 265 33.98 -15.73 -10.94
C GLU A 265 33.09 -16.92 -10.65
#